data_5fb28c40b013785956e46fafd28db5bd
#
_entry.id   5fb28c40b013785956e46fafd28db5bd
#
_cell.length_a   1.000
_cell.length_b   1.000
_cell.length_c   1.000
_cell.angle_alpha   90.00
_cell.angle_beta   90.00
_cell.angle_gamma   90.00
#
_symmetry.space_group_name_H-M   'P 1'
#
loop_
_entity.id
_entity.type
_entity.pdbx_description
1 polymer ?
#
loop_
_entity_poly.entity_id
_entity_poly.type
_entity_poly.pdbx_seq_one_letter_code
_entity_poly.pdbx_strand_id
1 'polypeptide(L)'
;MDIGVFIPIGNNGWLISKNSPQFKPSFDLNKEIVMKAEKYDMDFALSMIKLRGFGGETEFWDYNLESFTLMAGLAAVTSKIQLYATAATLVLPPAIMARMASTIDSISNGRFGVNLVTGWQRPEYSQMGM
;
A
#
# COMPACT_ATOMS: atom_id res chain seq x y z
N MET A 1 -17.67 -14.53 -2.10
CA MET A 1 -16.55 -13.99 -2.91
C MET A 1 -16.23 -12.64 -2.33
N ASP A 2 -15.00 -12.42 -1.90
CA ASP A 2 -14.59 -11.15 -1.32
C ASP A 2 -14.13 -10.21 -2.42
N ILE A 3 -14.56 -8.94 -2.37
CA ILE A 3 -14.24 -7.90 -3.35
C ILE A 3 -13.58 -6.75 -2.62
N GLY A 4 -12.41 -6.34 -3.10
CA GLY A 4 -11.67 -5.26 -2.46
C GLY A 4 -11.13 -4.24 -3.45
N VAL A 5 -10.54 -3.19 -2.90
CA VAL A 5 -9.87 -2.14 -3.65
C VAL A 5 -8.35 -2.25 -3.50
N PHE A 6 -7.64 -2.20 -4.63
CA PHE A 6 -6.18 -2.06 -4.64
C PHE A 6 -5.85 -0.57 -4.68
N ILE A 7 -5.36 -0.02 -3.57
CA ILE A 7 -5.25 1.43 -3.39
C ILE A 7 -4.00 2.01 -4.07
N PRO A 8 -4.09 3.25 -4.63
CA PRO A 8 -3.00 3.87 -5.40
C PRO A 8 -1.98 4.53 -4.47
N ILE A 9 -1.05 3.75 -3.94
CA ILE A 9 0.04 4.27 -3.11
C ILE A 9 1.17 4.89 -3.92
N GLY A 10 1.25 4.60 -5.21
CA GLY A 10 2.19 5.21 -6.16
C GLY A 10 1.54 6.30 -6.99
N ASN A 11 2.34 7.27 -7.46
CA ASN A 11 1.84 8.32 -8.35
C ASN A 11 1.23 7.73 -9.64
N ASN A 12 0.20 8.41 -10.15
CA ASN A 12 -0.57 8.04 -11.33
C ASN A 12 -1.31 6.69 -11.21
N GLY A 13 -1.41 6.12 -10.01
CA GLY A 13 -2.09 4.84 -9.77
C GLY A 13 -1.53 3.72 -10.63
N TRP A 14 -2.36 3.14 -11.49
CA TRP A 14 -2.00 2.02 -12.37
C TRP A 14 -1.86 2.42 -13.84
N LEU A 15 -1.92 3.74 -14.13
CA LEU A 15 -1.92 4.26 -15.49
C LEU A 15 -0.57 4.88 -15.86
N ILE A 16 0.16 4.24 -16.77
CA ILE A 16 1.45 4.70 -17.25
C ILE A 16 1.36 5.78 -18.33
N SER A 17 0.19 5.96 -18.94
CA SER A 17 0.01 6.90 -20.04
C SER A 17 0.12 8.35 -19.58
N LYS A 18 0.86 9.16 -20.33
CA LYS A 18 0.92 10.61 -20.12
C LYS A 18 -0.39 11.36 -20.42
N ASN A 19 -1.32 10.70 -21.10
CA ASN A 19 -2.65 11.24 -21.38
C ASN A 19 -3.67 10.95 -20.27
N SER A 20 -3.28 10.14 -19.25
CA SER A 20 -4.09 9.94 -18.07
C SER A 20 -3.90 11.08 -17.06
N PRO A 21 -4.83 11.27 -16.11
CA PRO A 21 -4.62 12.23 -15.02
C PRO A 21 -3.31 11.95 -14.27
N GLN A 22 -2.51 13.01 -14.10
CA GLN A 22 -1.23 12.92 -13.37
C GLN A 22 -1.45 13.41 -11.94
N PHE A 23 -1.06 12.59 -10.94
CA PHE A 23 -1.19 12.94 -9.53
C PHE A 23 -0.10 12.28 -8.69
N LYS A 24 0.21 12.90 -7.55
CA LYS A 24 1.08 12.32 -6.52
C LYS A 24 0.22 11.59 -5.48
N PRO A 25 0.72 10.49 -4.90
CA PRO A 25 0.00 9.80 -3.86
C PRO A 25 -0.06 10.66 -2.60
N SER A 26 -1.19 10.60 -1.89
CA SER A 26 -1.36 11.26 -0.60
C SER A 26 -2.16 10.40 0.36
N PHE A 27 -2.04 10.67 1.65
CA PHE A 27 -2.88 10.04 2.65
C PHE A 27 -4.36 10.37 2.42
N ASP A 28 -4.67 11.63 2.13
CA ASP A 28 -6.06 12.07 1.95
C ASP A 28 -6.74 11.36 0.78
N LEU A 29 -6.06 11.21 -0.35
CA LEU A 29 -6.58 10.45 -1.49
C LEU A 29 -6.89 8.99 -1.10
N ASN A 30 -5.94 8.32 -0.47
CA ASN A 30 -6.12 6.92 -0.08
C ASN A 30 -7.19 6.77 1.00
N LYS A 31 -7.27 7.69 1.97
CA LYS A 31 -8.32 7.76 2.97
C LYS A 31 -9.71 7.90 2.32
N GLU A 32 -9.87 8.82 1.37
CA GLU A 32 -11.14 9.01 0.67
C GLU A 32 -11.57 7.73 -0.07
N ILE A 33 -10.63 7.08 -0.78
CA ILE A 33 -10.89 5.84 -1.50
C ILE A 33 -11.33 4.73 -0.54
N VAL A 34 -10.58 4.51 0.55
CA VAL A 34 -10.86 3.41 1.48
C VAL A 34 -12.14 3.65 2.28
N MET A 35 -12.41 4.88 2.72
CA MET A 35 -13.67 5.21 3.37
C MET A 35 -14.87 5.05 2.42
N LYS A 36 -14.70 5.36 1.15
CA LYS A 36 -15.72 5.12 0.13
C LYS A 36 -15.92 3.62 -0.12
N ALA A 37 -14.85 2.84 -0.20
CA ALA A 37 -14.92 1.38 -0.30
C ALA A 37 -15.66 0.76 0.90
N GLU A 38 -15.33 1.18 2.12
CA GLU A 38 -16.04 0.75 3.33
C GLU A 38 -17.53 1.12 3.31
N LYS A 39 -17.85 2.32 2.85
CA LYS A 39 -19.25 2.79 2.72
C LYS A 39 -20.08 1.93 1.76
N TYR A 40 -19.45 1.39 0.72
CA TYR A 40 -20.09 0.51 -0.25
C TYR A 40 -19.89 -0.98 0.05
N ASP A 41 -19.55 -1.32 1.30
CA ASP A 41 -19.42 -2.68 1.81
C ASP A 41 -18.43 -3.54 1.00
N MET A 42 -17.33 -2.94 0.52
CA MET A 42 -16.21 -3.73 0.01
C MET A 42 -15.49 -4.43 1.16
N ASP A 43 -15.03 -5.65 0.91
CA ASP A 43 -14.47 -6.51 1.94
C ASP A 43 -13.08 -6.07 2.40
N PHE A 44 -12.22 -5.61 1.48
CA PHE A 44 -10.84 -5.26 1.84
C PHE A 44 -10.24 -4.12 1.00
N ALA A 45 -9.22 -3.49 1.58
CA ALA A 45 -8.28 -2.62 0.88
C ALA A 45 -6.88 -3.21 0.94
N LEU A 46 -6.20 -3.29 -0.21
CA LEU A 46 -4.85 -3.82 -0.35
C LEU A 46 -3.93 -2.72 -0.88
N SER A 47 -2.75 -2.54 -0.27
CA SER A 47 -1.69 -1.71 -0.83
C SER A 47 -0.56 -2.57 -1.40
N MET A 48 0.10 -2.08 -2.45
CA MET A 48 1.36 -2.66 -2.93
C MET A 48 2.53 -2.21 -2.04
N ILE A 49 3.72 -2.77 -2.29
CA ILE A 49 4.99 -2.18 -1.89
C ILE A 49 5.74 -1.72 -3.13
N LYS A 50 6.30 -0.50 -3.08
CA LYS A 50 7.16 0.03 -4.13
C LYS A 50 8.21 0.94 -3.50
N LEU A 51 9.48 0.61 -3.69
CA LEU A 51 10.60 1.31 -3.06
C LEU A 51 11.38 2.17 -4.05
N ARG A 52 11.19 1.92 -5.35
CA ARG A 52 11.75 2.69 -6.44
C ARG A 52 10.87 2.52 -7.68
N GLY A 53 10.52 3.63 -8.33
CA GLY A 53 9.71 3.64 -9.54
C GLY A 53 10.49 3.26 -10.80
N PHE A 54 9.84 3.48 -11.92
CA PHE A 54 10.37 3.19 -13.25
C PHE A 54 10.83 4.44 -14.00
N GLY A 55 10.50 5.63 -13.50
CA GLY A 55 10.84 6.89 -14.15
C GLY A 55 10.03 7.14 -15.43
N GLY A 56 10.73 7.65 -16.45
CA GLY A 56 10.13 8.03 -17.73
C GLY A 56 9.42 9.38 -17.68
N GLU A 57 8.69 9.73 -18.75
CA GLU A 57 8.00 11.01 -18.88
C GLU A 57 6.94 11.26 -17.79
N THR A 58 6.37 10.20 -17.24
CA THR A 58 5.34 10.30 -16.20
C THR A 58 5.89 10.07 -14.80
N GLU A 59 7.22 9.91 -14.64
CA GLU A 59 7.86 9.55 -13.37
C GLU A 59 7.14 8.36 -12.71
N PHE A 60 6.77 7.34 -13.50
CA PHE A 60 5.84 6.29 -13.09
C PHE A 60 6.32 5.56 -11.84
N TRP A 61 5.56 5.69 -10.75
CA TRP A 61 5.83 5.15 -9.42
C TRP A 61 7.13 5.65 -8.76
N ASP A 62 7.63 6.83 -9.15
CA ASP A 62 8.79 7.43 -8.49
C ASP A 62 8.42 8.04 -7.12
N TYR A 63 7.14 8.35 -6.91
CA TYR A 63 6.60 8.82 -5.65
C TYR A 63 5.68 7.76 -5.06
N ASN A 64 6.01 7.25 -3.87
CA ASN A 64 5.24 6.20 -3.22
C ASN A 64 5.06 6.50 -1.72
N LEU A 65 3.92 6.07 -1.19
CA LEU A 65 3.72 5.94 0.25
C LEU A 65 4.20 4.56 0.70
N GLU A 66 4.61 4.44 1.95
CA GLU A 66 5.01 3.15 2.51
C GLU A 66 3.77 2.37 2.98
N SER A 67 3.74 1.08 2.67
CA SER A 67 2.55 0.24 2.79
C SER A 67 2.04 0.07 4.23
N PHE A 68 2.91 -0.27 5.18
CA PHE A 68 2.50 -0.52 6.58
C PHE A 68 2.11 0.77 7.30
N THR A 69 2.90 1.83 7.14
CA THR A 69 2.60 3.13 7.79
C THR A 69 1.32 3.76 7.25
N LEU A 70 1.06 3.60 5.94
CA LEU A 70 -0.21 4.03 5.35
C LEU A 70 -1.38 3.24 5.94
N MET A 71 -1.26 1.90 6.03
CA MET A 71 -2.32 1.06 6.59
C MET A 71 -2.58 1.34 8.07
N ALA A 72 -1.56 1.72 8.85
CA ALA A 72 -1.75 2.17 10.23
C ALA A 72 -2.66 3.41 10.30
N GLY A 73 -2.41 4.40 9.44
CA GLY A 73 -3.26 5.59 9.32
C GLY A 73 -4.69 5.26 8.90
N LEU A 74 -4.85 4.38 7.91
CA LEU A 74 -6.16 3.96 7.42
C LEU A 74 -6.93 3.14 8.47
N ALA A 75 -6.24 2.31 9.26
CA ALA A 75 -6.84 1.56 10.37
C ALA A 75 -7.49 2.47 11.41
N ALA A 76 -6.89 3.63 11.67
CA ALA A 76 -7.39 4.59 12.65
C ALA A 76 -8.64 5.37 12.17
N VAL A 77 -8.92 5.39 10.87
CA VAL A 77 -10.03 6.17 10.27
C VAL A 77 -11.12 5.30 9.66
N THR A 78 -11.00 3.97 9.74
CA THR A 78 -11.98 2.99 9.25
C THR A 78 -12.46 2.10 10.39
N SER A 79 -13.56 1.38 10.18
CA SER A 79 -14.19 0.57 11.25
C SER A 79 -14.57 -0.85 10.87
N LYS A 80 -14.69 -1.16 9.57
CA LYS A 80 -15.20 -2.46 9.09
C LYS A 80 -14.28 -3.14 8.08
N ILE A 81 -13.77 -2.38 7.10
CA ILE A 81 -13.00 -2.91 5.97
C ILE A 81 -11.71 -3.58 6.45
N GLN A 82 -11.38 -4.74 5.89
CA GLN A 82 -10.10 -5.42 6.12
C GLN A 82 -8.99 -4.64 5.41
N LEU A 83 -7.82 -4.56 6.04
CA LEU A 83 -6.68 -3.78 5.55
C LEU A 83 -5.48 -4.70 5.35
N TYR A 84 -4.94 -4.75 4.13
CA TYR A 84 -3.78 -5.58 3.82
C TYR A 84 -2.60 -4.74 3.36
N ALA A 85 -1.51 -4.76 4.13
CA ALA A 85 -0.23 -4.21 3.71
C ALA A 85 0.59 -5.26 2.97
N THR A 86 1.39 -4.82 1.99
CA THR A 86 2.34 -5.69 1.29
C THR A 86 3.73 -5.55 1.88
N ALA A 87 4.36 -6.67 2.20
CA ALA A 87 5.73 -6.78 2.68
C ALA A 87 6.60 -7.52 1.66
N ALA A 88 7.73 -6.93 1.28
CA ALA A 88 8.78 -7.62 0.53
C ALA A 88 9.71 -8.35 1.52
N THR A 89 9.75 -9.68 1.45
CA THR A 89 10.48 -10.52 2.41
C THR A 89 11.99 -10.28 2.41
N LEU A 90 12.55 -9.73 1.33
CA LEU A 90 13.97 -9.37 1.26
C LEU A 90 14.31 -8.10 2.08
N VAL A 91 13.33 -7.23 2.34
CA VAL A 91 13.57 -5.90 2.94
C VAL A 91 13.24 -5.90 4.43
N LEU A 92 12.15 -6.55 4.82
CA LEU A 92 11.65 -6.53 6.18
C LEU A 92 12.01 -7.82 6.93
N PRO A 93 12.90 -7.75 7.95
CA PRO A 93 13.12 -8.88 8.83
C PRO A 93 11.80 -9.36 9.47
N PRO A 94 11.54 -10.67 9.52
CA PRO A 94 10.25 -11.20 9.99
C PRO A 94 9.80 -10.69 11.36
N ALA A 95 10.75 -10.55 12.29
CA ALA A 95 10.44 -10.04 13.63
C ALA A 95 9.97 -8.59 13.64
N ILE A 96 10.55 -7.74 12.80
CA ILE A 96 10.13 -6.32 12.65
C ILE A 96 8.76 -6.26 12.00
N MET A 97 8.56 -7.01 10.91
CA MET A 97 7.27 -7.08 10.23
C MET A 97 6.16 -7.55 11.17
N ALA A 98 6.40 -8.60 11.94
CA ALA A 98 5.44 -9.11 12.92
C ALA A 98 5.09 -8.06 13.99
N ARG A 99 6.07 -7.28 14.44
CA ARG A 99 5.84 -6.18 15.39
C ARG A 99 4.98 -5.07 14.80
N MET A 100 5.27 -4.67 13.57
CA MET A 100 4.46 -3.66 12.85
C MET A 100 3.04 -4.18 12.63
N ALA A 101 2.90 -5.42 12.17
CA ALA A 101 1.60 -6.05 11.92
C ALA A 101 0.75 -6.12 13.20
N SER A 102 1.31 -6.59 14.32
CA SER A 102 0.57 -6.66 15.58
C SER A 102 0.15 -5.29 16.11
N THR A 103 0.93 -4.24 15.84
CA THR A 103 0.56 -2.87 16.21
C THR A 103 -0.62 -2.38 15.37
N ILE A 104 -0.58 -2.57 14.06
CA ILE A 104 -1.69 -2.16 13.18
C ILE A 104 -2.94 -2.98 13.44
N ASP A 105 -2.79 -4.26 13.75
CA ASP A 105 -3.90 -5.13 14.14
C ASP A 105 -4.60 -4.61 15.40
N SER A 106 -3.82 -4.18 16.39
CA SER A 106 -4.36 -3.52 17.59
C SER A 106 -5.10 -2.22 17.27
N ILE A 107 -4.56 -1.36 16.39
CA ILE A 107 -5.21 -0.11 15.97
C ILE A 107 -6.52 -0.42 15.23
N SER A 108 -6.53 -1.44 14.39
CA SER A 108 -7.67 -1.81 13.55
C SER A 108 -8.71 -2.68 14.26
N ASN A 109 -8.47 -3.14 15.49
CA ASN A 109 -9.30 -4.12 16.20
C ASN A 109 -9.46 -5.43 15.43
N GLY A 110 -8.34 -6.02 14.99
CA GLY A 110 -8.31 -7.34 14.35
C GLY A 110 -8.66 -7.36 12.85
N ARG A 111 -8.56 -6.21 12.15
CA ARG A 111 -8.88 -6.11 10.72
C ARG A 111 -7.64 -6.07 9.81
N PHE A 112 -6.46 -6.31 10.35
CA PHE A 112 -5.23 -6.18 9.59
C PHE A 112 -4.69 -7.54 9.12
N GLY A 113 -4.16 -7.54 7.91
CA GLY A 113 -3.48 -8.69 7.31
C GLY A 113 -2.25 -8.29 6.53
N VAL A 114 -1.43 -9.27 6.16
CA VAL A 114 -0.18 -9.04 5.43
C VAL A 114 -0.16 -9.86 4.15
N ASN A 115 0.12 -9.19 3.03
CA ASN A 115 0.45 -9.79 1.76
C ASN A 115 1.98 -9.93 1.66
N LEU A 116 2.47 -11.17 1.57
CA LEU A 116 3.91 -11.45 1.47
C LEU A 116 4.33 -11.62 0.01
N VAL A 117 5.32 -10.84 -0.40
CA VAL A 117 5.91 -10.93 -1.75
C VAL A 117 7.43 -11.09 -1.65
N THR A 118 8.02 -11.81 -2.61
CA THR A 118 9.47 -11.97 -2.67
C THR A 118 10.17 -10.74 -3.23
N GLY A 119 9.44 -9.93 -4.01
CA GLY A 119 10.00 -8.84 -4.80
C GLY A 119 10.52 -9.34 -6.17
N TRP A 120 10.71 -8.42 -7.10
CA TRP A 120 11.09 -8.77 -8.47
C TRP A 120 11.94 -7.72 -9.18
N GLN A 121 11.86 -6.44 -8.77
CA GLN A 121 12.56 -5.35 -9.43
C GLN A 121 13.92 -5.12 -8.77
N ARG A 122 14.98 -5.65 -9.37
CA ARG A 122 16.36 -5.56 -8.86
C ARG A 122 16.78 -4.14 -8.41
N PRO A 123 16.48 -3.04 -9.14
CA PRO A 123 16.87 -1.70 -8.71
C PRO A 123 16.30 -1.25 -7.36
N GLU A 124 15.16 -1.79 -6.94
CA GLU A 124 14.60 -1.50 -5.60
C GLU A 124 15.52 -1.99 -4.48
N TYR A 125 16.14 -3.16 -4.68
CA TYR A 125 16.98 -3.82 -3.68
C TYR A 125 18.43 -3.37 -3.75
N SER A 126 18.98 -3.18 -4.95
CA SER A 126 20.36 -2.75 -5.12
C SER A 126 20.64 -1.35 -4.56
N GLN A 127 19.65 -0.46 -4.55
CA GLN A 127 19.78 0.86 -3.89
C GLN A 127 19.98 0.77 -2.38
N MET A 128 19.62 -0.35 -1.76
CA MET A 128 19.79 -0.64 -0.34
C MET A 128 21.00 -1.54 -0.05
N GLY A 129 21.85 -1.79 -1.06
CA GLY A 129 23.01 -2.66 -0.92
C GLY A 129 22.70 -4.15 -0.94
N MET A 130 21.54 -4.51 -1.42
CA MET A 130 21.05 -5.91 -1.46
C MET A 130 21.17 -6.52 -2.88
#